data_49d6ec9f1d1e0406136f3b8a54d5dd86
#
_entry.id   49d6ec9f1d1e0406136f3b8a54d5dd86
#
_cell.length_a   1.000
_cell.length_b   1.000
_cell.length_c   1.000
_cell.angle_alpha   90.00
_cell.angle_beta   90.00
_cell.angle_gamma   90.00
#
_symmetry.space_group_name_H-M   'P 1'
#
loop_
_entity.id
_entity.type
_entity.pdbx_description
1 polymer ?
#
loop_
_entity_poly.entity_id
_entity_poly.type
_entity_poly.pdbx_seq_one_letter_code
_entity_poly.pdbx_strand_id
1 'polypeptide(L)'
;MSAESGPAPSGQATFVNTFTLRTTPEEFEEAFVRTARFLQGQPGFLGYSLVRHLEESRSYVNIARWADVASFRAAVTRAEFRPHAEALRAISTSSSALYTERRSATVGER
;
A
#
# COMPACT_ATOMS: atom_id res chain seq x y z
N MET A 1 -20.98 -21.85 9.33
CA MET A 1 -20.41 -20.63 8.78
C MET A 1 -20.11 -19.62 9.88
N SER A 2 -18.94 -19.16 9.95
CA SER A 2 -18.56 -18.25 11.02
C SER A 2 -17.77 -17.07 10.47
N ALA A 3 -17.76 -16.00 11.22
CA ALA A 3 -16.94 -14.84 10.95
C ALA A 3 -15.90 -14.75 12.05
N GLU A 4 -14.70 -14.43 11.64
CA GLU A 4 -13.63 -14.18 12.60
C GLU A 4 -13.55 -12.70 12.88
N SER A 5 -13.46 -12.33 14.13
CA SER A 5 -13.25 -10.94 14.49
C SER A 5 -12.45 -10.89 15.78
N GLY A 6 -11.69 -9.81 15.92
CA GLY A 6 -10.87 -9.65 17.10
C GLY A 6 -9.83 -8.57 16.90
N PRO A 7 -8.96 -8.38 17.90
CA PRO A 7 -7.86 -7.42 17.75
C PRO A 7 -6.85 -7.89 16.71
N ALA A 8 -6.21 -6.94 16.04
CA ALA A 8 -5.16 -7.24 15.08
C ALA A 8 -3.93 -7.79 15.79
N PRO A 9 -3.11 -8.58 15.09
CA PRO A 9 -1.82 -8.99 15.65
C PRO A 9 -0.99 -7.79 16.07
N SER A 10 -0.27 -7.96 17.17
CA SER A 10 0.58 -6.90 17.69
C SER A 10 1.69 -6.57 16.70
N GLY A 11 1.95 -5.30 16.50
CA GLY A 11 3.05 -4.82 15.69
C GLY A 11 2.76 -4.55 14.23
N GLN A 12 1.70 -5.13 13.68
CA GLN A 12 1.40 -4.92 12.27
C GLN A 12 1.06 -3.46 11.98
N ALA A 13 1.49 -3.00 10.79
CA ALA A 13 1.22 -1.66 10.33
C ALA A 13 0.53 -1.71 8.97
N THR A 14 -0.45 -0.84 8.78
CA THR A 14 -1.15 -0.68 7.51
C THR A 14 -0.82 0.70 6.95
N PHE A 15 -0.23 0.70 5.76
CA PHE A 15 0.13 1.94 5.07
C PHE A 15 -0.94 2.23 4.03
N VAL A 16 -1.56 3.42 4.12
CA VAL A 16 -2.61 3.83 3.19
C VAL A 16 -2.11 5.08 2.48
N ASN A 17 -2.05 5.01 1.15
CA ASN A 17 -1.57 6.13 0.35
C ASN A 17 -2.57 6.43 -0.76
N THR A 18 -3.09 7.64 -0.78
CA THR A 18 -4.04 8.09 -1.79
C THR A 18 -3.30 8.88 -2.86
N PHE A 19 -3.48 8.48 -4.12
CA PHE A 19 -2.83 9.12 -5.27
C PHE A 19 -3.85 9.83 -6.13
N THR A 20 -3.47 11.03 -6.60
CA THR A 20 -4.21 11.72 -7.66
C THR A 20 -3.26 11.84 -8.85
N LEU A 21 -3.67 11.28 -9.98
CA LEU A 21 -2.80 11.15 -11.14
C LEU A 21 -2.69 12.42 -11.94
N ARG A 22 -1.50 12.65 -12.50
CA ARG A 22 -1.24 13.67 -13.50
C ARG A 22 -0.98 13.05 -14.86
N THR A 23 -1.08 11.73 -14.96
CA THR A 23 -0.84 10.99 -16.19
C THR A 23 -1.97 9.99 -16.39
N THR A 24 -1.83 9.10 -17.36
CA THR A 24 -2.84 8.09 -17.62
C THR A 24 -2.81 7.00 -16.56
N PRO A 25 -3.95 6.33 -16.32
CA PRO A 25 -3.97 5.17 -15.41
C PRO A 25 -2.95 4.11 -15.79
N GLU A 26 -2.76 3.86 -17.09
CA GLU A 26 -1.83 2.84 -17.56
C GLU A 26 -0.40 3.16 -17.17
N GLU A 27 0.02 4.41 -17.36
CA GLU A 27 1.37 4.83 -16.99
C GLU A 27 1.57 4.74 -15.47
N PHE A 28 0.57 5.17 -14.72
CA PHE A 28 0.66 5.12 -13.26
C PHE A 28 0.77 3.68 -12.78
N GLU A 29 -0.07 2.78 -13.30
CA GLU A 29 -0.07 1.40 -12.83
C GLU A 29 1.23 0.70 -13.18
N GLU A 30 1.84 1.01 -14.32
CA GLU A 30 3.15 0.46 -14.67
C GLU A 30 4.22 0.91 -13.67
N ALA A 31 4.26 2.21 -13.37
CA ALA A 31 5.24 2.72 -12.41
C ALA A 31 4.98 2.15 -11.02
N PHE A 32 3.72 2.00 -10.65
CA PHE A 32 3.36 1.46 -9.35
C PHE A 32 3.80 0.00 -9.22
N VAL A 33 3.58 -0.81 -10.26
CA VAL A 33 3.99 -2.22 -10.23
C VAL A 33 5.49 -2.35 -10.04
N ARG A 34 6.28 -1.50 -10.68
CA ARG A 34 7.73 -1.54 -10.49
C ARG A 34 8.11 -1.22 -9.04
N THR A 35 7.45 -0.22 -8.46
CA THR A 35 7.66 0.13 -7.05
C THR A 35 7.26 -1.03 -6.13
N ALA A 36 6.10 -1.62 -6.42
CA ALA A 36 5.59 -2.72 -5.61
C ALA A 36 6.52 -3.94 -5.65
N ARG A 37 7.11 -4.22 -6.81
CA ARG A 37 8.06 -5.33 -6.92
C ARG A 37 9.25 -5.13 -6.00
N PHE A 38 9.76 -3.91 -5.93
CA PHE A 38 10.84 -3.62 -4.98
C PHE A 38 10.39 -3.89 -3.56
N LEU A 39 9.21 -3.38 -3.18
CA LEU A 39 8.72 -3.52 -1.82
C LEU A 39 8.42 -4.97 -1.45
N GLN A 40 7.93 -5.76 -2.41
CA GLN A 40 7.65 -7.17 -2.17
C GLN A 40 8.89 -7.97 -1.77
N GLY A 41 10.06 -7.49 -2.16
CA GLY A 41 11.32 -8.14 -1.78
C GLY A 41 11.87 -7.70 -0.43
N GLN A 42 11.20 -6.78 0.26
CA GLN A 42 11.72 -6.24 1.52
C GLN A 42 11.24 -7.05 2.72
N PRO A 43 12.10 -7.21 3.74
CA PRO A 43 11.68 -7.91 4.96
C PRO A 43 10.46 -7.25 5.58
N GLY A 44 9.52 -8.06 6.02
CA GLY A 44 8.34 -7.58 6.73
C GLY A 44 7.19 -7.13 5.85
N PHE A 45 7.35 -7.13 4.53
CA PHE A 45 6.24 -6.81 3.63
C PHE A 45 5.25 -7.97 3.60
N LEU A 46 3.96 -7.70 3.81
CA LEU A 46 2.95 -8.76 3.88
C LEU A 46 2.04 -8.79 2.65
N GLY A 47 1.75 -7.64 2.06
CA GLY A 47 0.90 -7.61 0.89
C GLY A 47 0.37 -6.22 0.63
N TYR A 48 -0.25 -6.05 -0.55
CA TYR A 48 -0.87 -4.78 -0.88
C TYR A 48 -2.08 -4.99 -1.77
N SER A 49 -2.93 -3.97 -1.81
CA SER A 49 -4.00 -3.83 -2.79
C SER A 49 -3.96 -2.42 -3.32
N LEU A 50 -3.94 -2.30 -4.64
CA LEU A 50 -4.09 -1.00 -5.29
C LEU A 50 -5.49 -0.95 -5.85
N VAL A 51 -6.29 0.03 -5.40
CA VAL A 51 -7.67 0.16 -5.82
C VAL A 51 -7.88 1.51 -6.47
N ARG A 52 -8.79 1.57 -7.45
CA ARG A 52 -9.12 2.81 -8.15
C ARG A 52 -10.52 3.24 -7.74
N HIS A 53 -10.69 4.53 -7.56
CA HIS A 53 -12.00 5.12 -7.27
C HIS A 53 -12.99 4.75 -8.37
N LEU A 54 -14.21 4.36 -8.01
CA LEU A 54 -15.19 3.90 -8.98
C LEU A 54 -15.61 5.01 -9.96
N GLU A 55 -15.65 6.24 -9.47
CA GLU A 55 -16.14 7.36 -10.27
C GLU A 55 -15.04 8.29 -10.75
N GLU A 56 -13.97 8.42 -9.95
CA GLU A 56 -12.86 9.32 -10.24
C GLU A 56 -11.69 8.50 -10.76
N SER A 57 -11.56 8.41 -12.08
CA SER A 57 -10.59 7.50 -12.69
C SER A 57 -9.13 7.88 -12.42
N ARG A 58 -8.87 9.09 -11.94
CA ARG A 58 -7.52 9.54 -11.59
C ARG A 58 -7.18 9.35 -10.12
N SER A 59 -8.07 8.77 -9.35
CA SER A 59 -7.87 8.59 -7.91
C SER A 59 -7.65 7.13 -7.57
N TYR A 60 -6.52 6.84 -6.94
CA TYR A 60 -6.16 5.49 -6.53
C TYR A 60 -5.80 5.48 -5.05
N VAL A 61 -5.96 4.33 -4.42
CA VAL A 61 -5.53 4.13 -3.05
C VAL A 61 -4.71 2.85 -2.99
N ASN A 62 -3.52 2.94 -2.40
CA ASN A 62 -2.71 1.78 -2.10
C ASN A 62 -2.88 1.44 -0.62
N ILE A 63 -3.22 0.20 -0.32
CA ILE A 63 -3.35 -0.30 1.04
C ILE A 63 -2.34 -1.42 1.18
N ALA A 64 -1.27 -1.19 1.94
CA ALA A 64 -0.20 -2.16 2.09
C ALA A 64 -0.05 -2.54 3.56
N ARG A 65 0.23 -3.81 3.81
CA ARG A 65 0.41 -4.30 5.17
C ARG A 65 1.84 -4.73 5.38
N TRP A 66 2.36 -4.39 6.57
CA TRP A 66 3.73 -4.67 6.98
C TRP A 66 3.72 -5.34 8.35
N ALA A 67 4.70 -6.19 8.58
CA ALA A 67 4.81 -6.90 9.86
C ALA A 67 4.94 -5.91 11.02
N ASP A 68 5.61 -4.78 10.79
CA ASP A 68 5.78 -3.74 11.80
C ASP A 68 6.19 -2.43 11.13
N VAL A 69 6.15 -1.35 11.90
CA VAL A 69 6.50 -0.01 11.40
C VAL A 69 7.99 0.07 11.04
N ALA A 70 8.84 -0.62 11.81
CA ALA A 70 10.28 -0.58 11.54
C ALA A 70 10.62 -1.15 10.18
N SER A 71 9.98 -2.27 9.79
CA SER A 71 10.18 -2.85 8.47
C SER A 71 9.77 -1.90 7.35
N PHE A 72 8.63 -1.24 7.52
CA PHE A 72 8.17 -0.24 6.56
C PHE A 72 9.18 0.88 6.42
N ARG A 73 9.61 1.45 7.55
CA ARG A 73 10.56 2.57 7.52
C ARG A 73 11.89 2.17 6.90
N ALA A 74 12.35 0.97 7.22
CA ALA A 74 13.61 0.47 6.65
C ALA A 74 13.52 0.39 5.12
N ALA A 75 12.40 -0.10 4.60
CA ALA A 75 12.23 -0.27 3.17
C ALA A 75 12.19 1.08 2.44
N VAL A 76 11.41 2.03 2.93
CA VAL A 76 11.20 3.30 2.22
C VAL A 76 12.37 4.27 2.39
N THR A 77 13.29 3.97 3.29
CA THR A 77 14.50 4.79 3.44
C THR A 77 15.72 4.21 2.73
N ARG A 78 15.59 3.04 2.09
CA ARG A 78 16.67 2.48 1.31
C ARG A 78 16.95 3.35 0.09
N ALA A 79 18.24 3.45 -0.28
CA ALA A 79 18.61 4.22 -1.45
C ALA A 79 17.92 3.69 -2.71
N GLU A 80 17.73 2.38 -2.78
CA GLU A 80 17.09 1.73 -3.93
C GLU A 80 15.64 2.12 -4.11
N PHE A 81 14.98 2.57 -3.04
CA PHE A 81 13.59 3.00 -3.13
C PHE A 81 13.44 4.36 -3.78
N ARG A 82 14.48 5.22 -3.67
CA ARG A 82 14.37 6.61 -4.11
C ARG A 82 13.95 6.79 -5.56
N PRO A 83 14.51 6.05 -6.54
CA PRO A 83 14.08 6.22 -7.93
C PRO A 83 12.60 5.89 -8.12
N HIS A 84 12.10 4.90 -7.39
CA HIS A 84 10.68 4.53 -7.48
C HIS A 84 9.79 5.64 -6.93
N ALA A 85 10.17 6.19 -5.77
CA ALA A 85 9.41 7.27 -5.17
C ALA A 85 9.40 8.50 -6.08
N GLU A 86 10.54 8.82 -6.69
CA GLU A 86 10.64 9.95 -7.61
C GLU A 86 9.80 9.74 -8.86
N ALA A 87 9.80 8.52 -9.40
CA ALA A 87 9.00 8.22 -10.57
C ALA A 87 7.51 8.43 -10.30
N LEU A 88 7.03 8.00 -9.14
CA LEU A 88 5.63 8.19 -8.78
C LEU A 88 5.30 9.66 -8.53
N ARG A 89 6.20 10.39 -7.88
CA ARG A 89 5.98 11.83 -7.63
C ARG A 89 5.95 12.64 -8.92
N ALA A 90 6.63 12.18 -9.95
CA ALA A 90 6.64 12.88 -11.23
C ALA A 90 5.27 12.83 -11.91
N ILE A 91 4.47 11.80 -11.63
CA ILE A 91 3.22 11.54 -12.34
C ILE A 91 1.98 11.57 -11.45
N SER A 92 2.15 11.87 -10.17
CA SER A 92 1.00 11.90 -9.25
C SER A 92 1.32 12.76 -8.03
N THR A 93 0.25 13.17 -7.34
CA THR A 93 0.37 13.69 -5.97
C THR A 93 -0.16 12.63 -5.04
N SER A 94 0.33 12.63 -3.79
CA SER A 94 -0.10 11.60 -2.86
C SER A 94 -0.21 12.14 -1.45
N SER A 95 -1.01 11.43 -0.65
CA SER A 95 -1.18 11.70 0.77
C SER A 95 -1.24 10.36 1.47
N SER A 96 -0.39 10.15 2.47
CA SER A 96 -0.26 8.84 3.09
C SER A 96 -0.29 8.93 4.60
N ALA A 97 -0.63 7.79 5.22
CA ALA A 97 -0.60 7.65 6.67
C ALA A 97 -0.41 6.19 7.03
N LEU A 98 0.13 5.97 8.22
CA LEU A 98 0.25 4.64 8.79
C LEU A 98 -0.86 4.44 9.82
N TYR A 99 -1.43 3.25 9.81
CA TYR A 99 -2.52 2.87 10.70
C TYR A 99 -2.18 1.58 11.40
N THR A 100 -2.76 1.37 12.56
CA THR A 100 -2.74 0.06 13.20
C THR A 100 -4.16 -0.51 13.13
N GLU A 101 -4.25 -1.79 12.74
CA GLU A 101 -5.55 -2.42 12.69
C GLU A 101 -6.03 -2.68 14.11
N ARG A 102 -7.24 -2.25 14.41
CA ARG A 102 -7.80 -2.41 15.76
C ARG A 102 -8.79 -3.57 15.81
N ARG A 103 -9.43 -3.87 14.71
CA ARG A 103 -10.39 -4.97 14.64
C ARG A 103 -10.45 -5.47 13.22
N SER A 104 -10.70 -6.75 13.07
CA SER A 104 -10.94 -7.33 11.76
C SER A 104 -11.93 -8.46 11.88
N ALA A 105 -12.59 -8.76 10.77
CA ALA A 105 -13.51 -9.88 10.71
C ALA A 105 -13.49 -10.44 9.30
N THR A 106 -13.54 -11.75 9.18
CA THR A 106 -13.58 -12.43 7.90
C THR A 106 -14.76 -13.40 7.92
N VAL A 107 -15.60 -13.30 6.90
CA VAL A 107 -16.71 -14.25 6.75
C VAL A 107 -16.16 -15.45 6.01
N GLY A 108 -16.47 -16.64 6.50
CA GLY A 108 -15.98 -17.86 5.91
C GLY A 108 -16.60 -18.13 4.55
N GLU A 109 -16.01 -19.08 3.84
CA GLU A 109 -16.52 -19.50 2.53
C GLU A 109 -17.92 -20.05 2.63
N ARG A 110 -18.68 -19.83 1.55
CA ARG A 110 -20.03 -20.35 1.48
C ARG A 110 -20.19 -21.32 0.34
#